data_c3dcdada5b787482bb2df0b4abe59cd4
#
_entry.id   c3dcdada5b787482bb2df0b4abe59cd4
#
_cell.length_a   1.000
_cell.length_b   1.000
_cell.length_c   1.000
_cell.angle_alpha   90.00
_cell.angle_beta   90.00
_cell.angle_gamma   90.00
#
_symmetry.space_group_name_H-M   'P 1'
#
loop_
_entity.id
_entity.type
_entity.pdbx_description
1 polymer ?
#
loop_
_entity_poly.entity_id
_entity_poly.type
_entity_poly.pdbx_seq_one_letter_code
_entity_poly.pdbx_strand_id
1 'polypeptide(L)'
;MRRDFPLILIRVIVGLVFLTEGILKFTEPHDLGAGRFAHIGLPLPHVLAPLVGAVEVLGGAALILNLYAGDAALVLLIVIATALVTTKLPILLGHRMGRFETPRLGSYGLLSFLHEARIDLCMLLGTLAVLIENGLRVGKKTKWYQR
;
A
#
# COMPACT_ATOMS: atom_id res chain seq x y z
N MET A 1 11.39 4.94 -27.74
CA MET A 1 11.08 4.36 -26.42
C MET A 1 9.60 3.94 -26.46
N ARG A 2 9.28 2.70 -26.08
CA ARG A 2 7.88 2.25 -26.04
C ARG A 2 7.14 3.11 -25.00
N ARG A 3 5.97 3.60 -25.34
CA ARG A 3 5.12 4.46 -24.48
C ARG A 3 4.83 3.83 -23.11
N ASP A 4 4.90 2.51 -23.04
CA ASP A 4 4.51 1.73 -21.87
C ASP A 4 5.66 1.52 -20.84
N PHE A 5 6.92 1.86 -21.22
CA PHE A 5 8.10 1.57 -20.37
C PHE A 5 8.07 2.26 -18.99
N PRO A 6 7.73 3.57 -18.89
CA PRO A 6 7.65 4.23 -17.58
C PRO A 6 6.61 3.58 -16.66
N LEU A 7 5.49 3.16 -17.23
CA LEU A 7 4.43 2.52 -16.47
C LEU A 7 4.82 1.12 -15.96
N ILE A 8 5.59 0.38 -16.76
CA ILE A 8 6.15 -0.91 -16.33
C ILE A 8 7.04 -0.70 -15.11
N LEU A 9 7.89 0.33 -15.10
CA LEU A 9 8.75 0.64 -13.96
C LEU A 9 7.94 1.00 -12.71
N ILE A 10 6.92 1.86 -12.85
CA ILE A 10 6.04 2.23 -11.74
C ILE A 10 5.35 0.98 -11.19
N ARG A 11 4.81 0.14 -12.04
CA ARG A 11 4.11 -1.09 -11.65
C ARG A 11 5.02 -2.07 -10.91
N VAL A 12 6.24 -2.27 -11.42
CA VAL A 12 7.22 -3.18 -10.78
C VAL A 12 7.65 -2.63 -9.42
N ILE A 13 7.97 -1.35 -9.31
CA ILE A 13 8.39 -0.72 -8.04
C ILE A 13 7.26 -0.80 -7.00
N VAL A 14 6.05 -0.40 -7.38
CA VAL A 14 4.87 -0.46 -6.51
C VAL A 14 4.59 -1.90 -6.07
N GLY A 15 4.64 -2.84 -7.02
CA GLY A 15 4.45 -4.26 -6.75
C GLY A 15 5.50 -4.84 -5.79
N LEU A 16 6.78 -4.47 -5.97
CA LEU A 16 7.86 -4.90 -5.07
C LEU A 16 7.67 -4.39 -3.65
N VAL A 17 7.29 -3.12 -3.48
CA VAL A 17 7.07 -2.56 -2.14
C VAL A 17 5.91 -3.27 -1.45
N PHE A 18 4.76 -3.44 -2.11
CA PHE A 18 3.64 -4.17 -1.50
C PHE A 18 3.99 -5.63 -1.19
N LEU A 19 4.69 -6.30 -2.10
CA LEU A 19 5.15 -7.68 -1.87
C LEU A 19 6.01 -7.78 -0.62
N THR A 20 6.97 -6.86 -0.47
CA THR A 20 7.87 -6.81 0.70
C THR A 20 7.09 -6.50 1.98
N GLU A 21 6.22 -5.48 1.97
CA GLU A 21 5.40 -5.11 3.13
C GLU A 21 4.47 -6.24 3.55
N GLY A 22 3.89 -6.95 2.59
CA GLY A 22 3.05 -8.12 2.86
C GLY A 22 3.83 -9.27 3.48
N ILE A 23 5.02 -9.60 2.95
CA ILE A 23 5.90 -10.63 3.53
C ILE A 23 6.31 -10.27 4.96
N LEU A 24 6.70 -9.01 5.19
CA LEU A 24 7.12 -8.53 6.51
C LEU A 24 6.02 -8.65 7.57
N LYS A 25 4.75 -8.56 7.20
CA LYS A 25 3.65 -8.79 8.15
C LYS A 25 3.58 -10.23 8.68
N PHE A 26 4.15 -11.18 7.94
CA PHE A 26 4.25 -12.58 8.37
C PHE A 26 5.57 -12.90 9.08
N THR A 27 6.69 -12.33 8.62
CA THR A 27 8.02 -12.59 9.20
C THR A 27 8.27 -11.78 10.47
N GLU A 28 7.70 -10.57 10.54
CA GLU A 28 7.82 -9.65 11.68
C GLU A 28 6.44 -9.31 12.28
N PRO A 29 5.68 -10.33 12.76
CA PRO A 29 4.28 -10.12 13.18
C PRO A 29 4.14 -9.19 14.37
N HIS A 30 5.16 -9.10 15.21
CA HIS A 30 5.16 -8.22 16.40
C HIS A 30 5.27 -6.75 16.00
N ASP A 31 6.18 -6.41 15.10
CA ASP A 31 6.52 -5.01 14.80
C ASP A 31 5.76 -4.47 13.58
N LEU A 32 5.48 -5.31 12.58
CA LEU A 32 4.86 -4.90 11.31
C LEU A 32 3.51 -5.58 11.03
N GLY A 33 3.20 -6.67 11.74
CA GLY A 33 1.96 -7.42 11.59
C GLY A 33 0.93 -7.13 12.69
N ALA A 34 0.47 -8.18 13.35
CA ALA A 34 -0.60 -8.10 14.35
C ALA A 34 -0.27 -7.20 15.53
N GLY A 35 0.99 -7.15 15.97
CA GLY A 35 1.41 -6.26 17.04
C GLY A 35 1.23 -4.80 16.66
N ARG A 36 1.64 -4.40 15.45
CA ARG A 36 1.42 -3.04 14.94
C ARG A 36 -0.07 -2.70 14.86
N PHE A 37 -0.91 -3.62 14.37
CA PHE A 37 -2.36 -3.40 14.25
C PHE A 37 -3.01 -3.23 15.63
N ALA A 38 -2.55 -3.99 16.64
CA ALA A 38 -2.98 -3.83 18.02
C ALA A 38 -2.57 -2.46 18.59
N HIS A 39 -1.35 -2.00 18.31
CA HIS A 39 -0.87 -0.68 18.75
C HIS A 39 -1.68 0.47 18.13
N ILE A 40 -2.13 0.34 16.89
CA ILE A 40 -3.02 1.32 16.21
C ILE A 40 -4.44 1.29 16.81
N GLY A 41 -4.81 0.20 17.49
CA GLY A 41 -6.16 0.01 18.03
C GLY A 41 -7.14 -0.58 17.03
N LEU A 42 -6.66 -1.26 15.99
CA LEU A 42 -7.52 -1.95 15.04
C LEU A 42 -8.16 -3.19 15.68
N PRO A 43 -9.45 -3.48 15.37
CA PRO A 43 -10.12 -4.67 15.87
C PRO A 43 -9.49 -5.92 15.26
N LEU A 44 -9.51 -7.03 16.00
CA LEU A 44 -9.05 -8.36 15.54
C LEU A 44 -7.67 -8.34 14.85
N PRO A 45 -6.62 -7.77 15.47
CA PRO A 45 -5.33 -7.55 14.82
C PRO A 45 -4.70 -8.85 14.30
N HIS A 46 -4.88 -9.98 15.01
CA HIS A 46 -4.37 -11.31 14.62
C HIS A 46 -5.06 -11.91 13.38
N VAL A 47 -6.21 -11.36 12.97
CA VAL A 47 -6.93 -11.76 11.75
C VAL A 47 -6.67 -10.75 10.62
N LEU A 48 -6.77 -9.46 10.94
CA LEU A 48 -6.64 -8.40 9.93
C LEU A 48 -5.22 -8.29 9.37
N ALA A 49 -4.19 -8.42 10.21
CA ALA A 49 -2.82 -8.26 9.75
C ALA A 49 -2.40 -9.36 8.74
N PRO A 50 -2.63 -10.66 9.00
CA PRO A 50 -2.37 -11.69 8.01
C PRO A 50 -3.22 -11.55 6.74
N LEU A 51 -4.48 -11.12 6.87
CA LEU A 51 -5.35 -10.89 5.72
C LEU A 51 -4.80 -9.77 4.83
N VAL A 52 -4.45 -8.64 5.42
CA VAL A 52 -3.83 -7.52 4.68
C VAL A 52 -2.49 -7.95 4.09
N GLY A 53 -1.65 -8.67 4.85
CA GLY A 53 -0.38 -9.21 4.35
C GLY A 53 -0.56 -10.11 3.14
N ALA A 54 -1.55 -11.01 3.15
CA ALA A 54 -1.87 -11.87 2.01
C ALA A 54 -2.32 -11.06 0.78
N VAL A 55 -3.18 -10.06 1.00
CA VAL A 55 -3.64 -9.15 -0.07
C VAL A 55 -2.47 -8.37 -0.67
N GLU A 56 -1.54 -7.88 0.14
CA GLU A 56 -0.35 -7.15 -0.32
C GLU A 56 0.61 -8.06 -1.09
N VAL A 57 0.85 -9.30 -0.63
CA VAL A 57 1.69 -10.29 -1.34
C VAL A 57 1.08 -10.64 -2.69
N LEU A 58 -0.18 -11.03 -2.70
CA LEU A 58 -0.87 -11.44 -3.93
C LEU A 58 -1.03 -10.28 -4.91
N GLY A 59 -1.45 -9.11 -4.41
CA GLY A 59 -1.62 -7.90 -5.21
C GLY A 59 -0.28 -7.38 -5.75
N GLY A 60 0.77 -7.35 -4.93
CA GLY A 60 2.12 -6.96 -5.36
C GLY A 60 2.68 -7.89 -6.43
N ALA A 61 2.55 -9.20 -6.25
CA ALA A 61 2.94 -10.18 -7.27
C ALA A 61 2.12 -10.02 -8.56
N ALA A 62 0.82 -9.81 -8.46
CA ALA A 62 -0.07 -9.57 -9.59
C ALA A 62 0.33 -8.32 -10.39
N LEU A 63 0.71 -7.22 -9.71
CA LEU A 63 1.24 -6.02 -10.36
C LEU A 63 2.53 -6.31 -11.12
N ILE A 64 3.51 -6.98 -10.50
CA ILE A 64 4.79 -7.30 -11.13
C ILE A 64 4.56 -8.15 -12.38
N LEU A 65 3.77 -9.20 -12.27
CA LEU A 65 3.48 -10.15 -13.34
C LEU A 65 2.47 -9.61 -14.37
N ASN A 66 1.92 -8.42 -14.14
CA ASN A 66 0.85 -7.84 -14.95
C ASN A 66 -0.40 -8.72 -15.07
N LEU A 67 -0.72 -9.45 -14.03
CA LEU A 67 -1.90 -10.28 -13.94
C LEU A 67 -3.03 -9.48 -13.27
N TYR A 68 -4.12 -9.22 -13.98
CA TYR A 68 -5.25 -8.42 -13.46
C TYR A 68 -4.79 -7.11 -12.80
N ALA A 69 -3.82 -6.42 -13.43
CA ALA A 69 -3.12 -5.30 -12.82
C ALA A 69 -4.05 -4.15 -12.39
N GLY A 70 -5.17 -3.92 -13.10
CA GLY A 70 -6.18 -2.94 -12.71
C GLY A 70 -6.93 -3.33 -11.44
N ASP A 71 -7.34 -4.60 -11.34
CA ASP A 71 -8.07 -5.11 -10.17
C ASP A 71 -7.15 -5.16 -8.94
N ALA A 72 -5.90 -5.63 -9.14
CA ALA A 72 -4.88 -5.63 -8.10
C ALA A 72 -4.57 -4.21 -7.61
N ALA A 73 -4.42 -3.26 -8.54
CA ALA A 73 -4.18 -1.85 -8.20
C ALA A 73 -5.35 -1.26 -7.41
N LEU A 74 -6.60 -1.57 -7.76
CA LEU A 74 -7.77 -1.10 -7.01
C LEU A 74 -7.75 -1.59 -5.56
N VAL A 75 -7.51 -2.88 -5.36
CA VAL A 75 -7.48 -3.47 -4.00
C VAL A 75 -6.32 -2.89 -3.19
N LEU A 76 -5.13 -2.78 -3.77
CA LEU A 76 -3.97 -2.20 -3.11
C LEU A 76 -4.12 -0.70 -2.84
N LEU A 77 -4.86 0.03 -3.70
CA LEU A 77 -5.20 1.43 -3.47
C LEU A 77 -6.06 1.60 -2.21
N ILE A 78 -7.02 0.71 -1.98
CA ILE A 78 -7.84 0.70 -0.76
C ILE A 78 -6.95 0.42 0.46
N VAL A 79 -6.03 -0.53 0.37
CA VAL A 79 -5.11 -0.87 1.47
C VAL A 79 -4.25 0.34 1.84
N ILE A 80 -3.58 0.98 0.86
CA ILE A 80 -2.68 2.11 1.15
C ILE A 80 -3.46 3.36 1.60
N ALA A 81 -4.64 3.62 1.05
CA ALA A 81 -5.49 4.71 1.49
C ALA A 81 -5.93 4.51 2.95
N THR A 82 -6.33 3.30 3.32
CA THR A 82 -6.68 2.95 4.71
C THR A 82 -5.47 3.13 5.63
N ALA A 83 -4.28 2.66 5.23
CA ALA A 83 -3.05 2.85 6.00
C ALA A 83 -2.72 4.33 6.23
N LEU A 84 -2.82 5.17 5.19
CA LEU A 84 -2.62 6.62 5.30
C LEU A 84 -3.61 7.27 6.28
N VAL A 85 -4.89 6.95 6.16
CA VAL A 85 -5.94 7.51 7.03
C VAL A 85 -5.73 7.07 8.48
N THR A 86 -5.43 5.80 8.71
CA THR A 86 -5.32 5.26 10.07
C THR A 86 -4.01 5.62 10.75
N THR A 87 -2.90 5.79 10.03
CA THR A 87 -1.58 5.96 10.64
C THR A 87 -0.96 7.34 10.44
N LYS A 88 -1.26 8.03 9.33
CA LYS A 88 -0.59 9.29 8.97
C LYS A 88 -1.48 10.53 9.13
N LEU A 89 -2.77 10.42 8.81
CA LEU A 89 -3.71 11.52 8.95
C LEU A 89 -3.75 12.10 10.38
N PRO A 90 -3.67 11.30 11.46
CA PRO A 90 -3.59 11.82 12.82
C PRO A 90 -2.41 12.74 13.07
N ILE A 91 -1.26 12.48 12.42
CA ILE A 91 -0.08 13.34 12.52
C ILE A 91 -0.37 14.73 11.94
N LEU A 92 -1.10 14.79 10.82
CA LEU A 92 -1.52 16.06 10.22
C LEU A 92 -2.47 16.83 11.14
N LEU A 93 -3.38 16.12 11.81
CA LEU A 93 -4.41 16.69 12.69
C LEU A 93 -3.92 16.99 14.12
N GLY A 94 -2.65 16.70 14.43
CA GLY A 94 -2.09 16.95 15.76
C GLY A 94 -2.53 15.98 16.84
N HIS A 95 -3.02 14.80 16.46
CA HIS A 95 -3.54 13.80 17.38
C HIS A 95 -2.66 12.55 17.41
N ARG A 96 -2.54 11.94 18.57
CA ARG A 96 -1.99 10.58 18.71
C ARG A 96 -3.05 9.58 18.31
N MET A 97 -2.65 8.59 17.52
CA MET A 97 -3.48 7.41 17.29
C MET A 97 -2.96 6.24 18.10
N GLY A 98 -3.77 5.77 19.03
CA GLY A 98 -3.41 4.67 19.91
C GLY A 98 -2.14 4.92 20.71
N ARG A 99 -1.28 3.90 20.80
CA ARG A 99 0.03 3.96 21.50
C ARG A 99 1.19 4.34 20.57
N PHE A 100 0.91 4.87 19.39
CA PHE A 100 1.97 5.30 18.48
C PHE A 100 2.84 6.38 19.10
N GLU A 101 4.14 6.20 18.93
CA GLU A 101 5.14 7.18 19.32
C GLU A 101 4.92 8.50 18.59
N THR A 102 5.43 9.57 19.17
CA THR A 102 5.47 10.89 18.53
C THR A 102 6.13 10.80 17.16
N PRO A 103 5.70 11.63 16.17
CA PRO A 103 6.38 11.70 14.89
C PRO A 103 7.89 11.84 15.05
N ARG A 104 8.68 11.25 14.16
CA ARG A 104 10.16 11.31 14.22
C ARG A 104 10.71 12.73 14.33
N LEU A 105 10.00 13.71 13.78
CA LEU A 105 10.36 15.13 13.89
C LEU A 105 9.96 15.77 15.22
N GLY A 106 9.36 15.03 16.15
CA GLY A 106 8.95 15.54 17.46
C GLY A 106 7.83 16.59 17.44
N SER A 107 7.29 16.91 16.27
CA SER A 107 6.23 17.88 16.05
C SER A 107 5.11 17.32 15.17
N TYR A 108 3.91 17.84 15.34
CA TYR A 108 2.75 17.51 14.53
C TYR A 108 2.58 18.54 13.42
N GLY A 109 1.79 18.23 12.39
CA GLY A 109 1.45 19.14 11.31
C GLY A 109 1.92 18.67 9.94
N LEU A 110 1.81 19.54 8.95
CA LEU A 110 2.00 19.20 7.54
C LEU A 110 3.39 18.65 7.21
N LEU A 111 4.46 19.22 7.75
CA LEU A 111 5.82 18.77 7.45
C LEU A 111 6.09 17.36 8.03
N SER A 112 5.64 17.12 9.26
CA SER A 112 5.76 15.80 9.88
C SER A 112 4.91 14.75 9.14
N PHE A 113 3.69 15.13 8.75
CA PHE A 113 2.84 14.27 7.92
C PHE A 113 3.54 13.91 6.60
N LEU A 114 4.04 14.89 5.84
CA LEU A 114 4.72 14.63 4.56
C LEU A 114 5.98 13.79 4.75
N HIS A 115 6.74 14.04 5.81
CA HIS A 115 7.93 13.24 6.12
C HIS A 115 7.59 11.79 6.43
N GLU A 116 6.59 11.54 7.27
CA GLU A 116 6.18 10.20 7.66
C GLU A 116 5.40 9.46 6.55
N ALA A 117 4.62 10.18 5.74
CA ALA A 117 3.77 9.62 4.70
C ALA A 117 4.45 9.50 3.32
N ARG A 118 5.71 9.93 3.16
CA ARG A 118 6.37 10.05 1.84
C ARG A 118 6.31 8.78 1.00
N ILE A 119 6.56 7.62 1.60
CA ILE A 119 6.51 6.32 0.91
C ILE A 119 5.07 5.96 0.59
N ASP A 120 4.17 6.09 1.57
CA ASP A 120 2.75 5.79 1.41
C ASP A 120 2.11 6.66 0.31
N LEU A 121 2.49 7.94 0.22
CA LEU A 121 2.02 8.86 -0.83
C LEU A 121 2.56 8.45 -2.22
N CYS A 122 3.84 8.07 -2.32
CA CYS A 122 4.39 7.55 -3.57
C CYS A 122 3.68 6.26 -3.99
N MET A 123 3.38 5.38 -3.04
CA MET A 123 2.66 4.13 -3.27
C MET A 123 1.22 4.40 -3.72
N LEU A 124 0.54 5.36 -3.07
CA LEU A 124 -0.82 5.78 -3.44
C LEU A 124 -0.85 6.29 -4.89
N LEU A 125 0.04 7.23 -5.23
CA LEU A 125 0.10 7.81 -6.58
C LEU A 125 0.52 6.79 -7.63
N GLY A 126 1.51 5.94 -7.32
CA GLY A 126 1.94 4.88 -8.22
C GLY A 126 0.85 3.85 -8.49
N THR A 127 0.13 3.43 -7.45
CA THR A 127 -1.01 2.51 -7.58
C THR A 127 -2.14 3.14 -8.38
N LEU A 128 -2.44 4.42 -8.13
CA LEU A 128 -3.43 5.18 -8.89
C LEU A 128 -3.06 5.30 -10.37
N ALA A 129 -1.79 5.55 -10.69
CA ALA A 129 -1.32 5.61 -12.08
C ALA A 129 -1.53 4.26 -12.79
N VAL A 130 -1.22 3.14 -12.12
CA VAL A 130 -1.47 1.80 -12.66
C VAL A 130 -2.96 1.56 -12.88
N LEU A 131 -3.80 1.98 -11.94
CA LEU A 131 -5.26 1.83 -12.04
C LEU A 131 -5.83 2.63 -13.22
N ILE A 132 -5.42 3.89 -13.39
CA ILE A 132 -5.89 4.76 -14.48
C ILE A 132 -5.53 4.18 -15.83
N GLU A 133 -4.28 3.70 -16.00
CA GLU A 133 -3.81 3.14 -17.27
C GLU A 133 -4.52 1.83 -17.64
N ASN A 134 -4.71 0.94 -16.67
CA ASN A 134 -5.37 -0.34 -16.93
C ASN A 134 -6.89 -0.21 -17.00
N GLY A 135 -7.44 0.92 -16.52
CA GLY A 135 -8.86 1.14 -16.36
C GLY A 135 -9.47 0.20 -15.30
N LEU A 136 -10.69 0.49 -14.88
CA LEU A 136 -11.53 -0.41 -14.09
C LEU A 136 -12.06 -1.52 -15.01
N ARG A 137 -11.18 -2.43 -15.42
CA ARG A 137 -11.55 -3.58 -16.27
C ARG A 137 -11.78 -4.80 -15.39
N VAL A 138 -12.75 -4.69 -14.50
CA VAL A 138 -13.23 -5.86 -13.76
C VAL A 138 -13.53 -6.99 -14.76
N GLY A 139 -12.69 -8.03 -14.74
CA GLY A 139 -12.91 -9.25 -15.53
C GLY A 139 -12.45 -9.25 -16.99
N LYS A 140 -11.76 -8.23 -17.50
CA LYS A 140 -11.13 -8.31 -18.84
C LYS A 140 -9.68 -8.75 -18.75
N LYS A 141 -9.40 -9.99 -19.20
CA LYS A 141 -8.04 -10.50 -19.39
C LYS A 141 -7.21 -9.47 -20.18
N THR A 142 -6.07 -9.07 -19.64
CA THR A 142 -5.12 -8.17 -20.29
C THR A 142 -4.73 -8.70 -21.68
N LYS A 143 -4.76 -7.84 -22.68
CA LYS A 143 -4.49 -8.17 -24.10
C LYS A 143 -3.00 -8.48 -24.36
N TRP A 144 -2.41 -9.45 -23.69
CA TRP A 144 -1.06 -9.91 -24.03
C TRP A 144 -1.02 -11.00 -25.12
N TYR A 145 -2.18 -11.49 -25.56
CA TYR A 145 -2.27 -12.64 -26.48
C TYR A 145 -2.67 -12.26 -27.91
N GLN A 146 -2.60 -10.98 -28.29
CA GLN A 146 -2.92 -10.56 -29.66
C GLN A 146 -1.78 -9.73 -30.27
N ARG A 147 -0.60 -10.33 -30.39
CA ARG A 147 0.39 -9.99 -31.42
C ARG A 147 1.22 -11.21 -31.76
#